data_6b2cede655bd6c12aa447fcc07d3d17c
#
_entry.id   6b2cede655bd6c12aa447fcc07d3d17c
#
_cell.length_a   1.000
_cell.length_b   1.000
_cell.length_c   1.000
_cell.angle_alpha   90.00
_cell.angle_beta   90.00
_cell.angle_gamma   90.00
#
_symmetry.space_group_name_H-M   'P 1'
#
loop_
_entity.id
_entity.type
_entity.pdbx_description
1 polymer ?
#
loop_
_entity_poly.entity_id
_entity_poly.type
_entity_poly.pdbx_seq_one_letter_code
_entity_poly.pdbx_strand_id
1 'polypeptide(L)'
;KGGVVWIELTSAVNNPNPSNLAEDFLEFVQGPDICKAVAFSEGTYNPVSQMGDPNVLNKFDKDELDAIQWDSLDEEMSRSLDYQVVASYAELNEAYNAAKRG
;
A
#
# COMPACT_ATOMS: atom_id res chain seq x y z
N LYS A 1 -17.34 8.52 7.37
CA LYS A 1 -16.00 8.88 7.88
C LYS A 1 -14.98 8.30 6.93
N GLY A 2 -13.87 8.98 6.71
CA GLY A 2 -12.74 8.51 5.91
C GLY A 2 -11.58 8.02 6.78
N GLY A 3 -10.48 7.71 6.13
CA GLY A 3 -9.23 7.26 6.75
C GLY A 3 -8.04 8.13 6.35
N VAL A 4 -6.86 7.64 6.62
CA VAL A 4 -5.60 8.21 6.14
C VAL A 4 -5.11 7.36 4.98
N VAL A 5 -4.74 8.00 3.89
CA VAL A 5 -4.23 7.36 2.66
C VAL A 5 -2.77 7.71 2.47
N TRP A 6 -1.98 6.74 2.08
CA TRP A 6 -0.60 6.92 1.63
C TRP A 6 -0.29 5.98 0.47
N ILE A 7 0.79 6.24 -0.22
CA ILE A 7 1.28 5.41 -1.31
C ILE A 7 2.63 4.84 -0.90
N GLU A 8 2.77 3.52 -1.01
CA GLU A 8 4.05 2.85 -0.87
C GLU A 8 4.71 2.71 -2.24
N LEU A 9 5.97 3.05 -2.31
CA LEU A 9 6.76 3.01 -3.54
C LEU A 9 8.02 2.18 -3.31
N THR A 10 8.33 1.34 -4.28
CA THR A 10 9.63 0.67 -4.38
C THR A 10 10.44 1.32 -5.49
N SER A 11 11.67 1.69 -5.20
CA SER A 11 12.57 2.34 -6.17
C SER A 11 13.98 1.76 -6.10
N ALA A 12 14.66 1.79 -7.24
CA ALA A 12 16.06 1.42 -7.30
C ALA A 12 16.93 2.58 -6.81
N VAL A 13 17.89 2.26 -5.93
CA VAL A 13 18.87 3.22 -5.44
C VAL A 13 19.86 3.54 -6.56
N ASN A 14 20.20 4.81 -6.74
CA ASN A 14 21.26 5.20 -7.66
C ASN A 14 22.61 4.73 -7.12
N ASN A 15 23.15 3.68 -7.75
CA ASN A 15 24.39 3.03 -7.35
C ASN A 15 25.41 3.13 -8.49
N PRO A 16 26.65 3.55 -8.25
CA PRO A 16 27.69 3.59 -9.28
C PRO A 16 28.04 2.21 -9.86
N ASN A 17 27.71 1.14 -9.14
CA ASN A 17 27.84 -0.25 -9.61
C ASN A 17 26.45 -0.94 -9.56
N PRO A 18 25.53 -0.59 -10.48
CA PRO A 18 24.18 -1.13 -10.45
C PRO A 18 24.19 -2.64 -10.73
N SER A 19 23.33 -3.36 -10.02
CA SER A 19 23.02 -4.76 -10.30
C SER A 19 21.76 -4.85 -11.17
N ASN A 20 21.79 -5.66 -12.22
CA ASN A 20 20.61 -5.95 -13.02
C ASN A 20 19.48 -6.60 -12.18
N LEU A 21 19.82 -7.24 -11.05
CA LEU A 21 18.84 -7.84 -10.15
C LEU A 21 17.85 -6.82 -9.56
N ALA A 22 18.23 -5.54 -9.48
CA ALA A 22 17.30 -4.51 -9.00
C ALA A 22 16.16 -4.26 -9.98
N GLU A 23 16.47 -4.17 -11.27
CA GLU A 23 15.47 -4.02 -12.33
C GLU A 23 14.65 -5.29 -12.48
N ASP A 24 15.29 -6.46 -12.52
CA ASP A 24 14.62 -7.76 -12.60
C ASP A 24 13.62 -7.96 -11.44
N PHE A 25 14.00 -7.52 -10.23
CA PHE A 25 13.11 -7.57 -9.06
C PHE A 25 11.90 -6.64 -9.22
N LEU A 26 12.11 -5.40 -9.67
CA LEU A 26 11.02 -4.46 -9.90
C LEU A 26 10.06 -4.95 -10.98
N GLU A 27 10.55 -5.53 -12.06
CA GLU A 27 9.71 -6.16 -13.09
C GLU A 27 8.94 -7.35 -12.52
N PHE A 28 9.61 -8.21 -11.76
CA PHE A 28 9.00 -9.40 -11.16
C PHE A 28 7.84 -9.04 -10.23
N VAL A 29 8.02 -8.10 -9.30
CA VAL A 29 6.97 -7.73 -8.33
C VAL A 29 5.78 -7.01 -8.96
N GLN A 30 5.95 -6.45 -10.17
CA GLN A 30 4.89 -5.83 -10.94
C GLN A 30 4.18 -6.81 -11.88
N GLY A 31 4.71 -8.02 -12.01
CA GLY A 31 4.13 -9.05 -12.87
C GLY A 31 2.71 -9.44 -12.44
N PRO A 32 1.82 -9.76 -13.40
CA PRO A 32 0.43 -10.07 -13.10
C PRO A 32 0.25 -11.33 -12.24
N ASP A 33 1.24 -12.22 -12.23
CA ASP A 33 1.19 -13.44 -11.42
C ASP A 33 1.60 -13.21 -9.95
N ILE A 34 2.34 -12.13 -9.68
CA ILE A 34 2.87 -11.78 -8.36
C ILE A 34 2.03 -10.69 -7.68
N CYS A 35 1.34 -9.84 -8.44
CA CYS A 35 0.62 -8.70 -7.90
C CYS A 35 -0.37 -9.06 -6.79
N LYS A 36 -1.02 -10.22 -6.88
CA LYS A 36 -1.91 -10.73 -5.84
C LYS A 36 -1.15 -11.05 -4.55
N ALA A 37 0.01 -11.69 -4.65
CA ALA A 37 0.86 -11.97 -3.49
C ALA A 37 1.38 -10.66 -2.84
N VAL A 38 1.68 -9.66 -3.65
CA VAL A 38 2.07 -8.32 -3.15
C VAL A 38 0.90 -7.65 -2.42
N ALA A 39 -0.31 -7.73 -2.97
CA ALA A 39 -1.50 -7.17 -2.35
C ALA A 39 -1.79 -7.74 -0.95
N PHE A 40 -1.37 -8.98 -0.69
CA PHE A 40 -1.58 -9.68 0.58
C PHE A 40 -0.33 -9.82 1.45
N SER A 41 0.79 -9.22 1.07
CA SER A 41 2.10 -9.48 1.67
C SER A 41 2.19 -9.11 3.16
N GLU A 42 1.38 -8.18 3.63
CA GLU A 42 1.40 -7.70 5.02
C GLU A 42 0.26 -8.29 5.89
N GLY A 43 -0.40 -9.34 5.40
CA GLY A 43 -1.54 -9.94 6.09
C GLY A 43 -2.82 -9.09 6.04
N THR A 44 -2.77 -7.98 5.32
CA THR A 44 -3.91 -7.13 4.98
C THR A 44 -4.02 -7.00 3.47
N TYR A 45 -5.25 -6.84 2.99
CA TYR A 45 -5.48 -6.65 1.57
C TYR A 45 -5.27 -5.18 1.21
N ASN A 46 -4.27 -4.92 0.38
CA ASN A 46 -3.97 -3.58 -0.09
C ASN A 46 -4.13 -3.51 -1.61
N PRO A 47 -4.78 -2.49 -2.15
CA PRO A 47 -4.82 -2.28 -3.60
C PRO A 47 -3.40 -2.11 -4.14
N VAL A 48 -3.15 -2.67 -5.32
CA VAL A 48 -1.90 -2.45 -6.06
C VAL A 48 -2.19 -1.78 -7.39
N SER A 49 -1.25 -1.00 -7.89
CA SER A 49 -1.44 -0.21 -9.12
C SER A 49 -1.79 -1.06 -10.34
N GLN A 50 -1.32 -2.30 -10.39
CA GLN A 50 -1.60 -3.24 -11.47
C GLN A 50 -3.06 -3.70 -11.54
N MET A 51 -3.86 -3.48 -10.48
CA MET A 51 -5.30 -3.80 -10.47
C MET A 51 -6.11 -2.95 -11.45
N GLY A 52 -5.53 -1.90 -12.01
CA GLY A 52 -6.09 -1.17 -13.15
C GLY A 52 -6.13 -1.98 -14.45
N ASP A 53 -5.34 -3.06 -14.56
CA ASP A 53 -5.40 -4.00 -15.67
C ASP A 53 -6.48 -5.07 -15.40
N PRO A 54 -7.48 -5.24 -16.30
CA PRO A 54 -8.50 -6.26 -16.14
C PRO A 54 -7.96 -7.70 -16.01
N ASN A 55 -6.82 -7.99 -16.63
CA ASN A 55 -6.19 -9.31 -16.52
C ASN A 55 -5.63 -9.58 -15.13
N VAL A 56 -5.19 -8.53 -14.45
CA VAL A 56 -4.75 -8.59 -13.06
C VAL A 56 -5.95 -8.64 -12.13
N LEU A 57 -6.92 -7.74 -12.33
CA LEU A 57 -8.13 -7.66 -11.52
C LEU A 57 -8.90 -8.98 -11.48
N ASN A 58 -9.00 -9.68 -12.61
CA ASN A 58 -9.66 -10.98 -12.71
C ASN A 58 -8.98 -12.12 -11.91
N LYS A 59 -7.81 -11.89 -11.37
CA LYS A 59 -7.13 -12.86 -10.49
C LYS A 59 -7.60 -12.81 -9.04
N PHE A 60 -8.31 -11.75 -8.67
CA PHE A 60 -8.91 -11.59 -7.36
C PHE A 60 -10.33 -12.15 -7.36
N ASP A 61 -10.67 -12.89 -6.33
CA ASP A 61 -12.05 -13.32 -6.13
C ASP A 61 -12.90 -12.22 -5.46
N LYS A 62 -14.20 -12.48 -5.35
CA LYS A 62 -15.12 -11.49 -4.80
C LYS A 62 -14.82 -11.16 -3.34
N ASP A 63 -14.49 -12.14 -2.53
CA ASP A 63 -14.24 -11.94 -1.09
C ASP A 63 -12.95 -11.11 -0.89
N GLU A 64 -11.96 -11.30 -1.75
CA GLU A 64 -10.73 -10.52 -1.76
C GLU A 64 -10.97 -9.07 -2.18
N LEU A 65 -11.80 -8.85 -3.21
CA LEU A 65 -12.19 -7.50 -3.65
C LEU A 65 -13.05 -6.79 -2.60
N ASP A 66 -13.97 -7.51 -1.96
CA ASP A 66 -14.78 -6.98 -0.86
C ASP A 66 -13.89 -6.60 0.36
N ALA A 67 -12.86 -7.37 0.66
CA ALA A 67 -11.91 -7.07 1.72
C ALA A 67 -11.08 -5.80 1.46
N ILE A 68 -10.80 -5.49 0.21
CA ILE A 68 -10.14 -4.24 -0.22
C ILE A 68 -11.16 -3.09 -0.32
N GLN A 69 -12.46 -3.37 -0.33
CA GLN A 69 -13.53 -2.43 -0.66
C GLN A 69 -13.40 -1.86 -2.08
N TRP A 70 -13.04 -2.71 -3.04
CA TRP A 70 -12.72 -2.31 -4.40
C TRP A 70 -13.85 -1.54 -5.08
N ASP A 71 -15.10 -1.99 -4.94
CA ASP A 71 -16.27 -1.37 -5.58
C ASP A 71 -16.59 0.02 -5.01
N SER A 72 -16.13 0.33 -3.80
CA SER A 72 -16.32 1.62 -3.14
C SER A 72 -15.03 2.43 -2.98
N LEU A 73 -13.92 1.99 -3.60
CA LEU A 73 -12.60 2.56 -3.40
C LEU A 73 -12.55 4.06 -3.69
N ASP A 74 -13.13 4.50 -4.81
CA ASP A 74 -13.15 5.90 -5.20
C ASP A 74 -13.91 6.77 -4.18
N GLU A 75 -15.02 6.25 -3.65
CA GLU A 75 -15.79 6.93 -2.62
C GLU A 75 -15.02 7.01 -1.31
N GLU A 76 -14.38 5.91 -0.89
CA GLU A 76 -13.55 5.88 0.31
C GLU A 76 -12.34 6.83 0.18
N MET A 77 -11.68 6.83 -0.96
CA MET A 77 -10.57 7.73 -1.26
C MET A 77 -11.00 9.19 -1.19
N SER A 78 -12.17 9.53 -1.73
CA SER A 78 -12.70 10.92 -1.72
C SER A 78 -12.95 11.47 -0.32
N ARG A 79 -13.15 10.59 0.66
CA ARG A 79 -13.39 10.93 2.08
C ARG A 79 -12.14 10.83 2.94
N SER A 80 -11.04 10.35 2.37
CA SER A 80 -9.79 10.12 3.08
C SER A 80 -8.87 11.33 3.01
N LEU A 81 -7.96 11.42 3.96
CA LEU A 81 -6.93 12.47 4.02
C LEU A 81 -5.58 11.87 3.63
N ASP A 82 -4.79 12.65 2.92
CA ASP A 82 -3.41 12.29 2.64
C ASP A 82 -2.61 12.18 3.94
N TYR A 83 -1.68 11.22 3.96
CA TYR A 83 -0.73 11.12 5.05
C TYR A 83 0.11 12.40 5.15
N GLN A 84 0.18 12.97 6.33
CA GLN A 84 0.95 14.18 6.61
C GLN A 84 1.78 14.02 7.87
N VAL A 85 2.90 14.72 7.91
CA VAL A 85 3.70 14.83 9.14
C VAL A 85 2.94 15.67 10.16
N VAL A 86 2.75 15.12 11.34
CA VAL A 86 2.05 15.80 12.43
C VAL A 86 2.98 16.83 13.08
N ALA A 87 2.59 18.10 13.08
CA ALA A 87 3.40 19.18 13.63
C ALA A 87 3.74 19.01 15.12
N SER A 88 2.83 18.41 15.88
CA SER A 88 2.99 18.12 17.34
C SER A 88 3.37 16.66 17.61
N TYR A 89 4.15 16.05 16.73
CA TYR A 89 4.52 14.63 16.86
C TYR A 89 5.11 14.25 18.21
N ALA A 90 6.01 15.07 18.73
CA ALA A 90 6.67 14.82 20.03
C ALA A 90 5.66 14.74 21.18
N GLU A 91 4.72 15.68 21.24
CA GLU A 91 3.67 15.74 22.27
C GLU A 91 2.71 14.56 22.16
N LEU A 92 2.30 14.21 20.93
CA LEU A 92 1.43 13.06 20.68
C LEU A 92 2.12 11.75 21.03
N ASN A 93 3.39 11.61 20.71
CA ASN A 93 4.16 10.42 21.04
C ASN A 93 4.35 10.28 22.55
N GLU A 94 4.56 11.38 23.26
CA GLU A 94 4.63 11.40 24.74
C GLU A 94 3.29 10.98 25.36
N ALA A 95 2.17 11.55 24.89
CA ALA A 95 0.83 11.18 25.32
C ALA A 95 0.52 9.70 25.06
N TYR A 96 0.87 9.20 23.87
CA TYR A 96 0.73 7.79 23.52
C TYR A 96 1.53 6.87 24.44
N ASN A 97 2.79 7.20 24.68
CA ASN A 97 3.65 6.42 25.58
C ASN A 97 3.18 6.47 27.04
N ALA A 98 2.64 7.61 27.48
CA ALA A 98 2.04 7.74 28.81
C ALA A 98 0.80 6.83 28.94
N ALA A 99 -0.07 6.83 27.94
CA ALA A 99 -1.26 5.97 27.90
C ALA A 99 -0.90 4.47 27.91
N LYS A 100 0.16 4.07 27.20
CA LYS A 100 0.64 2.68 27.21
C LYS A 100 1.19 2.23 28.57
N ARG A 101 1.77 3.14 29.32
CA ARG A 101 2.29 2.84 30.65
C ARG A 101 1.22 2.79 31.74
N GLY A 102 0.05 3.25 31.38
CA GLY A 102 -1.20 3.14 32.09
C GLY A 102 -1.41 3.59 33.33
#